data_9aade33827bc5ace178d78cd7ec3c2e3
#
_entry.id   9aade33827bc5ace178d78cd7ec3c2e3
#
_cell.length_a   1.000
_cell.length_b   1.000
_cell.length_c   1.000
_cell.angle_alpha   90.00
_cell.angle_beta   90.00
_cell.angle_gamma   90.00
#
_symmetry.space_group_name_H-M   'P 1'
#
loop_
_entity.id
_entity.type
_entity.pdbx_description
1 polymer ?
#
loop_
_entity_poly.entity_id
_entity_poly.type
_entity_poly.pdbx_seq_one_letter_code
_entity_poly.pdbx_strand_id
1 'polypeptide(L)'
;MSDEEASMSELSDDYSDAADDFDEDMEQGYDDDSELSEGFISDSGFSPLGDPSSTCSTDRRGSLDPKGKGKARASNISSFRRVGEVEFRVLSSQELKDEQSRAVDYVADMLKLKPEGAAVLLRYFAWKKEKLLEAYMEDSEGTLAKAGIQESGSQPRLKRVRGFECSICYDDSNQETLALSCDHRFCKACYFTYVMAKINDEGESRRIQCMGNDCNVIVDERTVELLADDDTLARYRSLLNRTYVDDNNQLRWCPAPNCDYAIECNVTPRQLNCVIPTVECACSHMSCFGCGEADHRPCVCPIVKRWLKKCADDSETSNWIQANTKECTKCNSTIEKNGGCNHMTCKRCQWEFCWVCMGPWSDHGTAWYNCARFEEKGEKGIEDVQSKSRASLKRYLHYYNRYANHEQSIKLEKELALRTEKKMDEMQEHSTLSWIEVQFLAKAVQELTRARTILKWTYAMTFYLAKNNQTQMFEDNQNDLEQAVESLAELVERPLEEDKIAQLRQQTTDRTVYVAKRCKVLLEDTLRGYDEQRWIWADPIKL
;
A
#
# COMPACT_ATOMS: atom_id res chain seq x y z
N MET A 1 -25.68 -32.95 -59.98
CA MET A 1 -24.35 -33.49 -60.22
C MET A 1 -23.60 -33.07 -59.00
N SER A 2 -23.61 -33.94 -58.11
CA SER A 2 -22.69 -34.81 -57.34
C SER A 2 -22.01 -34.02 -56.25
N ASP A 3 -22.47 -34.10 -54.99
CA ASP A 3 -22.13 -35.09 -53.94
C ASP A 3 -20.64 -35.25 -53.71
N GLU A 4 -20.22 -34.80 -52.50
CA GLU A 4 -19.26 -35.53 -51.67
C GLU A 4 -19.37 -35.05 -50.24
N GLU A 5 -20.09 -35.86 -49.45
CA GLU A 5 -19.98 -35.89 -47.98
C GLU A 5 -18.63 -36.50 -47.61
N ALA A 6 -17.91 -35.88 -46.70
CA ALA A 6 -16.81 -36.51 -45.99
C ALA A 6 -17.01 -36.34 -44.49
N SER A 7 -17.38 -37.43 -43.86
CA SER A 7 -17.39 -37.72 -42.46
C SER A 7 -16.00 -37.53 -41.84
N MET A 8 -15.89 -36.81 -40.72
CA MET A 8 -14.75 -36.93 -39.82
C MET A 8 -15.24 -37.34 -38.42
N SER A 9 -14.73 -38.50 -38.08
CA SER A 9 -14.86 -39.24 -36.86
C SER A 9 -14.40 -38.49 -35.60
N GLU A 10 -15.12 -38.77 -34.57
CA GLU A 10 -14.83 -38.54 -33.18
C GLU A 10 -13.40 -39.00 -32.77
N LEU A 11 -12.65 -38.12 -32.16
CA LEU A 11 -11.53 -38.48 -31.27
C LEU A 11 -11.82 -37.83 -29.91
N SER A 12 -12.27 -38.70 -29.04
CA SER A 12 -12.29 -38.47 -27.58
C SER A 12 -10.86 -38.55 -27.08
N ASP A 13 -10.34 -37.44 -26.53
CA ASP A 13 -9.18 -37.48 -25.69
C ASP A 13 -9.59 -37.22 -24.23
N ASP A 14 -9.51 -38.32 -23.48
CA ASP A 14 -9.46 -38.36 -22.03
C ASP A 14 -8.31 -37.48 -21.52
N TYR A 15 -8.61 -36.43 -20.78
CA TYR A 15 -7.66 -35.81 -19.85
C TYR A 15 -8.16 -36.07 -18.43
N SER A 16 -7.52 -37.06 -17.82
CA SER A 16 -7.62 -37.40 -16.41
C SER A 16 -7.24 -36.24 -15.49
N ASP A 17 -8.13 -36.00 -14.54
CA ASP A 17 -7.90 -35.26 -13.31
C ASP A 17 -6.58 -35.68 -12.64
N ALA A 18 -5.69 -34.72 -12.45
CA ALA A 18 -4.67 -34.78 -11.42
C ALA A 18 -4.95 -33.63 -10.46
N ALA A 19 -5.68 -33.96 -9.42
CA ALA A 19 -5.75 -33.16 -8.21
C ALA A 19 -4.39 -33.23 -7.52
N ASP A 20 -3.66 -32.13 -7.50
CA ASP A 20 -2.54 -31.96 -6.57
C ASP A 20 -3.09 -31.40 -5.25
N ASP A 21 -3.17 -32.30 -4.29
CA ASP A 21 -3.21 -32.02 -2.87
C ASP A 21 -1.98 -31.19 -2.47
N PHE A 22 -2.17 -29.95 -2.09
CA PHE A 22 -1.18 -29.20 -1.34
C PHE A 22 -1.62 -29.17 0.13
N ASP A 23 -0.94 -29.98 0.91
CA ASP A 23 -1.01 -30.11 2.35
C ASP A 23 -0.95 -28.76 3.08
N GLU A 24 -1.98 -28.53 3.87
CA GLU A 24 -1.94 -27.74 5.09
C GLU A 24 -1.02 -28.45 6.10
N ASP A 25 0.14 -27.86 6.39
CA ASP A 25 0.83 -28.10 7.66
C ASP A 25 1.93 -27.07 7.85
N MET A 26 1.68 -26.06 8.67
CA MET A 26 2.63 -25.40 9.56
C MET A 26 1.91 -24.46 10.53
N GLU A 27 1.10 -25.03 11.40
CA GLU A 27 0.91 -24.46 12.75
C GLU A 27 2.00 -25.03 13.65
N GLN A 28 3.05 -24.30 13.91
CA GLN A 28 3.91 -24.54 15.07
C GLN A 28 3.53 -23.55 16.16
N GLY A 29 2.76 -24.07 17.10
CA GLY A 29 2.53 -23.48 18.41
C GLY A 29 3.85 -23.30 19.16
N TYR A 30 4.04 -22.13 19.70
CA TYR A 30 4.97 -21.92 20.81
C TYR A 30 4.13 -21.85 22.08
N ASP A 31 4.09 -22.98 22.76
CA ASP A 31 3.73 -23.06 24.16
C ASP A 31 4.83 -22.37 24.97
N ASP A 32 4.46 -21.33 25.67
CA ASP A 32 5.30 -20.68 26.69
C ASP A 32 4.69 -21.05 28.07
N ASP A 33 5.13 -22.21 28.58
CA ASP A 33 4.96 -22.63 29.94
C ASP A 33 5.98 -21.89 30.81
N SER A 34 5.52 -20.98 31.66
CA SER A 34 6.22 -20.65 32.89
C SER A 34 5.23 -20.39 34.02
N GLU A 35 4.81 -21.48 34.67
CA GLU A 35 4.40 -21.44 36.08
C GLU A 35 5.59 -21.01 36.96
N LEU A 36 5.30 -20.19 37.94
CA LEU A 36 5.85 -20.12 39.28
C LEU A 36 5.39 -18.80 39.90
N SER A 37 4.75 -18.70 40.94
CA SER A 37 4.54 -19.32 42.24
C SER A 37 3.79 -18.31 43.09
N GLU A 38 2.86 -18.79 43.83
CA GLU A 38 2.05 -18.07 44.80
C GLU A 38 2.92 -17.44 45.92
N GLY A 39 2.55 -16.23 46.32
CA GLY A 39 3.04 -15.56 47.51
C GLY A 39 1.94 -14.71 48.12
N PHE A 40 1.18 -15.32 49.04
CA PHE A 40 0.24 -14.65 49.95
C PHE A 40 0.95 -13.53 50.72
N ILE A 41 0.32 -12.36 50.91
CA ILE A 41 0.12 -11.68 52.20
C ILE A 41 -0.98 -10.62 52.04
N SER A 42 -1.83 -10.61 53.05
CA SER A 42 -3.07 -9.89 53.29
C SER A 42 -2.95 -8.41 53.61
N ASP A 43 -4.01 -7.72 53.29
CA ASP A 43 -4.86 -6.85 54.14
C ASP A 43 -4.67 -5.36 54.13
N SER A 44 -5.83 -4.73 54.06
CA SER A 44 -6.31 -3.40 54.53
C SER A 44 -6.37 -2.22 53.59
N GLY A 45 -7.57 -1.91 53.11
CA GLY A 45 -8.23 -0.66 53.51
C GLY A 45 -8.39 0.43 52.47
N PHE A 46 -9.66 0.67 52.12
CA PHE A 46 -10.26 1.96 51.72
C PHE A 46 -10.19 2.40 50.25
N SER A 47 -11.36 2.33 49.57
CA SER A 47 -11.80 3.14 48.42
C SER A 47 -12.05 4.63 48.83
N PRO A 48 -12.42 5.57 47.92
CA PRO A 48 -12.77 5.47 46.51
C PRO A 48 -12.32 6.62 45.58
N LEU A 49 -12.63 6.49 44.25
CA LEU A 49 -12.78 7.55 43.24
C LEU A 49 -11.50 8.07 42.55
N GLY A 50 -11.41 7.76 41.26
CA GLY A 50 -10.49 8.43 40.33
C GLY A 50 -10.57 7.81 38.94
N ASP A 51 -11.14 8.53 38.00
CA ASP A 51 -11.29 8.20 36.58
C ASP A 51 -9.99 7.72 35.91
N PRO A 52 -10.06 6.76 34.99
CA PRO A 52 -8.95 6.49 34.10
C PRO A 52 -9.12 7.22 32.77
N SER A 53 -8.68 8.46 32.68
CA SER A 53 -8.35 9.12 31.41
C SER A 53 -6.87 8.90 31.12
N SER A 54 -6.52 7.84 30.41
CA SER A 54 -5.18 7.73 29.81
C SER A 54 -5.17 8.38 28.43
N THR A 55 -4.97 9.67 28.44
CA THR A 55 -4.59 10.45 27.27
C THR A 55 -3.22 10.00 26.78
N CYS A 56 -3.10 9.77 25.48
CA CYS A 56 -1.83 9.60 24.78
C CYS A 56 -1.02 10.89 24.90
N SER A 57 -0.18 10.98 25.95
CA SER A 57 0.67 12.14 26.20
C SER A 57 2.02 11.96 25.51
N THR A 58 2.31 12.87 24.59
CA THR A 58 3.62 13.07 24.00
C THR A 58 4.51 13.80 25.03
N ASP A 59 5.55 13.14 25.52
CA ASP A 59 6.57 13.74 26.37
C ASP A 59 7.45 14.71 25.59
N ARG A 60 7.44 15.96 26.05
CA ARG A 60 8.42 16.98 25.69
C ARG A 60 9.57 16.93 26.72
N ARG A 61 10.80 16.69 26.27
CA ARG A 61 11.99 17.27 26.94
C ARG A 61 12.98 17.76 25.91
N GLY A 62 13.15 19.07 25.87
CA GLY A 62 14.17 19.75 25.11
C GLY A 62 15.53 19.69 25.83
N SER A 63 16.57 19.70 25.04
CA SER A 63 17.92 20.08 25.45
C SER A 63 18.58 20.89 24.34
N LEU A 64 19.21 21.98 24.75
CA LEU A 64 19.80 23.05 23.94
C LEU A 64 21.25 22.76 23.54
N ASP A 65 21.58 22.99 22.28
CA ASP A 65 22.70 23.71 21.64
C ASP A 65 24.15 23.19 21.66
N PRO A 66 25.06 23.75 20.82
CA PRO A 66 24.97 24.46 19.54
C PRO A 66 26.04 24.13 18.44
N LYS A 67 25.78 24.62 17.21
CA LYS A 67 26.72 25.03 16.14
C LYS A 67 27.36 23.99 15.19
N GLY A 68 26.85 23.99 13.94
CA GLY A 68 27.54 23.49 12.78
C GLY A 68 26.81 23.90 11.49
N LYS A 69 27.39 24.82 10.70
CA LYS A 69 26.84 25.39 9.45
C LYS A 69 26.90 24.38 8.32
N GLY A 70 25.73 24.01 7.78
CA GLY A 70 25.60 23.32 6.50
C GLY A 70 24.24 23.69 5.88
N LYS A 71 24.26 24.46 4.77
CA LYS A 71 23.05 24.88 4.06
C LYS A 71 22.46 23.73 3.28
N ALA A 72 21.46 23.05 3.82
CA ALA A 72 20.47 22.32 3.05
C ALA A 72 19.17 23.14 3.07
N ARG A 73 18.55 23.30 1.91
CA ARG A 73 17.26 24.00 1.75
C ARG A 73 16.18 23.20 2.51
N ALA A 74 15.96 23.55 3.76
CA ALA A 74 14.78 23.14 4.47
C ALA A 74 13.62 24.01 3.98
N SER A 75 12.64 23.41 3.34
CA SER A 75 11.33 24.02 3.15
C SER A 75 10.71 24.24 4.53
N ASN A 76 10.57 25.49 4.92
CA ASN A 76 9.82 25.91 6.10
C ASN A 76 8.35 25.50 5.92
N ILE A 77 7.96 24.38 6.50
CA ILE A 77 6.56 24.02 6.71
C ILE A 77 6.25 24.32 8.16
N SER A 78 5.39 25.33 8.35
CA SER A 78 4.84 25.75 9.62
C SER A 78 4.18 24.58 10.36
N SER A 79 4.60 24.38 11.61
CA SER A 79 4.17 23.30 12.50
C SER A 79 2.75 23.46 13.02
N PHE A 80 1.75 23.27 12.17
CA PHE A 80 0.43 22.82 12.60
C PHE A 80 0.28 21.37 12.15
N ARG A 81 0.58 20.41 13.03
CA ARG A 81 0.27 19.00 12.77
C ARG A 81 -1.23 18.89 12.53
N ARG A 82 -1.62 18.48 11.33
CA ARG A 82 -2.99 18.11 11.03
C ARG A 82 -3.28 16.78 11.73
N VAL A 83 -4.46 16.64 12.29
CA VAL A 83 -4.91 15.38 12.88
C VAL A 83 -4.77 14.26 11.85
N GLY A 84 -4.03 13.20 12.18
CA GLY A 84 -3.83 12.03 11.31
C GLY A 84 -2.67 12.09 10.32
N GLU A 85 -1.86 13.17 10.29
CA GLU A 85 -0.62 13.19 9.49
C GLU A 85 0.49 12.39 10.21
N VAL A 86 1.07 11.44 9.50
CA VAL A 86 2.24 10.68 9.96
C VAL A 86 3.53 11.29 9.43
N GLU A 87 4.59 11.20 10.24
CA GLU A 87 5.92 11.58 9.78
C GLU A 87 6.51 10.42 8.97
N PHE A 88 6.98 10.72 7.77
CA PHE A 88 7.65 9.76 6.90
C PHE A 88 8.80 10.42 6.15
N ARG A 89 9.73 9.60 5.68
CA ARG A 89 10.82 10.00 4.78
C ARG A 89 10.80 9.12 3.54
N VAL A 90 11.12 9.71 2.41
CA VAL A 90 11.32 8.97 1.17
C VAL A 90 12.82 8.82 0.96
N LEU A 91 13.29 7.60 0.74
CA LEU A 91 14.69 7.24 0.63
C LEU A 91 14.98 6.71 -0.78
N SER A 92 15.98 7.28 -1.42
CA SER A 92 16.55 6.78 -2.66
C SER A 92 17.44 5.55 -2.39
N SER A 93 17.79 4.80 -3.45
CA SER A 93 18.72 3.67 -3.36
C SER A 93 20.09 4.08 -2.78
N GLN A 94 20.55 5.32 -3.02
CA GLN A 94 21.81 5.82 -2.46
C GLN A 94 21.67 6.12 -0.96
N GLU A 95 20.59 6.75 -0.54
CA GLU A 95 20.33 7.04 0.89
C GLU A 95 20.17 5.76 1.70
N LEU A 96 19.54 4.71 1.13
CA LEU A 96 19.48 3.37 1.75
C LEU A 96 20.88 2.79 1.94
N LYS A 97 21.75 2.91 0.93
CA LYS A 97 23.14 2.46 1.02
C LYS A 97 23.91 3.22 2.09
N ASP A 98 23.74 4.53 2.17
CA ASP A 98 24.40 5.37 3.17
C ASP A 98 23.92 5.03 4.59
N GLU A 99 22.65 4.66 4.77
CA GLU A 99 22.13 4.18 6.06
C GLU A 99 22.68 2.82 6.45
N GLN A 100 22.78 1.88 5.51
CA GLN A 100 23.42 0.59 5.71
C GLN A 100 24.89 0.78 6.10
N SER A 101 25.64 1.62 5.37
CA SER A 101 27.06 1.89 5.65
C SER A 101 27.24 2.46 7.06
N ARG A 102 26.43 3.43 7.47
CA ARG A 102 26.45 3.96 8.85
C ARG A 102 26.17 2.91 9.91
N ALA A 103 25.26 1.97 9.63
CA ALA A 103 24.97 0.88 10.55
C ALA A 103 26.13 -0.13 10.62
N VAL A 104 26.77 -0.42 9.50
CA VAL A 104 27.96 -1.27 9.41
C VAL A 104 29.13 -0.66 10.16
N ASP A 105 29.45 0.61 9.92
CA ASP A 105 30.53 1.34 10.59
C ASP A 105 30.33 1.36 12.11
N TYR A 106 29.11 1.63 12.56
CA TYR A 106 28.77 1.61 13.99
C TYR A 106 29.04 0.26 14.65
N VAL A 107 28.60 -0.84 14.03
CA VAL A 107 28.79 -2.20 14.56
C VAL A 107 30.26 -2.61 14.45
N ALA A 108 30.96 -2.28 13.36
CA ALA A 108 32.37 -2.54 13.16
C ALA A 108 33.22 -1.88 14.24
N ASP A 109 32.95 -0.61 14.55
CA ASP A 109 33.66 0.14 15.59
C ASP A 109 33.38 -0.41 16.99
N MET A 110 32.14 -0.78 17.28
CA MET A 110 31.73 -1.29 18.59
C MET A 110 32.31 -2.67 18.87
N LEU A 111 32.25 -3.58 17.90
CA LEU A 111 32.73 -4.95 18.05
C LEU A 111 34.20 -5.15 17.64
N LYS A 112 34.86 -4.10 17.15
CA LYS A 112 36.24 -4.12 16.63
C LYS A 112 36.45 -5.12 15.48
N LEU A 113 35.40 -5.27 14.66
CA LEU A 113 35.40 -6.14 13.49
C LEU A 113 35.72 -5.34 12.21
N LYS A 114 36.09 -6.06 11.15
CA LYS A 114 36.19 -5.47 9.81
C LYS A 114 34.77 -5.11 9.31
N PRO A 115 34.60 -4.02 8.53
CA PRO A 115 33.29 -3.63 7.98
C PRO A 115 32.57 -4.76 7.23
N GLU A 116 33.30 -5.59 6.47
CA GLU A 116 32.74 -6.72 5.74
C GLU A 116 32.11 -7.76 6.69
N GLY A 117 32.77 -8.07 7.80
CA GLY A 117 32.26 -8.97 8.84
C GLY A 117 31.03 -8.37 9.56
N ALA A 118 31.10 -7.10 9.90
CA ALA A 118 29.97 -6.40 10.52
C ALA A 118 28.75 -6.37 9.59
N ALA A 119 28.94 -6.20 8.28
CA ALA A 119 27.87 -6.25 7.29
C ALA A 119 27.22 -7.64 7.20
N VAL A 120 28.02 -8.72 7.24
CA VAL A 120 27.50 -10.10 7.25
C VAL A 120 26.71 -10.37 8.53
N LEU A 121 27.21 -9.94 9.70
CA LEU A 121 26.49 -10.08 10.97
C LEU A 121 25.16 -9.33 10.96
N LEU A 122 25.15 -8.07 10.52
CA LEU A 122 23.92 -7.29 10.44
C LEU A 122 22.88 -7.97 9.54
N ARG A 123 23.26 -8.51 8.39
CA ARG A 123 22.37 -9.27 7.50
C ARG A 123 21.89 -10.57 8.15
N TYR A 124 22.75 -11.27 8.88
CA TYR A 124 22.39 -12.50 9.60
C TYR A 124 21.32 -12.23 10.67
N PHE A 125 21.42 -11.11 11.41
CA PHE A 125 20.44 -10.69 12.42
C PHE A 125 19.31 -9.82 11.87
N ALA A 126 19.08 -9.80 10.55
CA ALA A 126 18.06 -9.01 9.89
C ALA A 126 18.07 -7.53 10.37
N TRP A 127 19.28 -6.94 10.47
CA TRP A 127 19.56 -5.55 10.88
C TRP A 127 19.10 -5.17 12.30
N LYS A 128 18.74 -6.16 13.14
CA LYS A 128 18.36 -5.96 14.56
C LYS A 128 19.60 -5.83 15.42
N LYS A 129 20.10 -4.60 15.56
CA LYS A 129 21.37 -4.28 16.27
C LYS A 129 21.40 -4.79 17.71
N GLU A 130 20.28 -4.63 18.43
CA GLU A 130 20.17 -5.03 19.83
C GLU A 130 20.38 -6.56 19.96
N LYS A 131 19.66 -7.35 19.16
CA LYS A 131 19.80 -8.82 19.16
C LYS A 131 21.19 -9.28 18.73
N LEU A 132 21.79 -8.57 17.79
CA LEU A 132 23.16 -8.85 17.35
C LEU A 132 24.16 -8.61 18.50
N LEU A 133 24.07 -7.44 19.13
CA LEU A 133 25.00 -7.09 20.23
C LEU A 133 24.84 -8.03 21.42
N GLU A 134 23.61 -8.38 21.78
CA GLU A 134 23.30 -9.31 22.87
C GLU A 134 23.88 -10.70 22.59
N ALA A 135 23.61 -11.29 21.42
CA ALA A 135 24.17 -12.58 21.02
C ALA A 135 25.69 -12.60 20.90
N TYR A 136 26.29 -11.51 20.41
CA TYR A 136 27.75 -11.39 20.30
C TYR A 136 28.44 -11.25 21.67
N MET A 137 27.84 -10.53 22.61
CA MET A 137 28.34 -10.40 23.97
C MET A 137 28.23 -11.70 24.77
N GLU A 138 27.22 -12.53 24.48
CA GLU A 138 27.03 -13.83 25.12
C GLU A 138 28.02 -14.88 24.59
N ASP A 139 28.14 -15.00 23.27
CA ASP A 139 29.05 -15.96 22.60
C ASP A 139 29.56 -15.39 21.26
N SER A 140 30.67 -14.69 21.30
CA SER A 140 31.26 -14.04 20.12
C SER A 140 31.73 -15.05 19.06
N GLU A 141 32.43 -16.12 19.48
CA GLU A 141 32.99 -17.11 18.55
C GLU A 141 31.87 -17.94 17.88
N GLY A 142 30.88 -18.39 18.67
CA GLY A 142 29.72 -19.11 18.14
C GLY A 142 28.85 -18.26 17.23
N THR A 143 28.69 -16.97 17.55
CA THR A 143 27.92 -16.04 16.72
C THR A 143 28.60 -15.79 15.36
N LEU A 144 29.91 -15.59 15.34
CA LEU A 144 30.71 -15.47 14.11
C LEU A 144 30.64 -16.75 13.27
N ALA A 145 30.83 -17.92 13.88
CA ALA A 145 30.74 -19.20 13.20
C ALA A 145 29.38 -19.46 12.57
N LYS A 146 28.27 -19.17 13.30
CA LYS A 146 26.88 -19.29 12.80
C LYS A 146 26.61 -18.32 11.65
N ALA A 147 27.16 -17.12 11.70
CA ALA A 147 27.06 -16.14 10.63
C ALA A 147 27.96 -16.46 9.42
N GLY A 148 28.85 -17.44 9.51
CA GLY A 148 29.76 -17.84 8.43
C GLY A 148 30.97 -16.92 8.28
N ILE A 149 31.44 -16.33 9.38
CA ILE A 149 32.59 -15.44 9.42
C ILE A 149 33.74 -16.16 10.12
N GLN A 150 34.92 -16.13 9.50
CA GLN A 150 36.18 -16.62 10.08
C GLN A 150 37.16 -15.46 10.18
N GLU A 151 37.56 -15.08 11.40
CA GLU A 151 38.47 -13.95 11.64
C GLU A 151 39.91 -14.20 11.20
N SER A 152 40.37 -15.46 11.22
CA SER A 152 41.76 -15.85 10.98
C SER A 152 42.15 -16.00 9.52
N GLY A 153 41.21 -15.79 8.59
CA GLY A 153 41.48 -15.99 7.15
C GLY A 153 42.19 -14.83 6.46
N SER A 154 43.00 -15.16 5.45
CA SER A 154 43.55 -14.15 4.54
C SER A 154 42.45 -13.49 3.73
N GLN A 155 42.58 -12.18 3.44
CA GLN A 155 41.63 -11.51 2.54
C GLN A 155 41.58 -12.21 1.19
N PRO A 156 40.38 -12.37 0.60
CA PRO A 156 40.21 -12.97 -0.72
C PRO A 156 41.03 -12.22 -1.77
N ARG A 157 41.88 -12.95 -2.48
CA ARG A 157 42.72 -12.39 -3.56
C ARG A 157 42.85 -13.41 -4.68
N LEU A 158 42.78 -12.91 -5.90
CA LEU A 158 43.09 -13.72 -7.08
C LEU A 158 44.57 -14.06 -7.08
N LYS A 159 44.93 -15.36 -7.17
CA LYS A 159 46.28 -15.86 -7.21
C LYS A 159 46.39 -16.96 -8.25
N ARG A 160 47.51 -17.00 -8.98
CA ARG A 160 47.89 -18.16 -9.82
C ARG A 160 48.74 -19.11 -8.98
N VAL A 161 48.28 -20.34 -8.84
CA VAL A 161 48.97 -21.37 -8.07
C VAL A 161 49.44 -22.46 -9.03
N ARG A 162 50.75 -22.65 -9.10
CA ARG A 162 51.36 -23.68 -9.98
C ARG A 162 50.92 -25.08 -9.53
N GLY A 163 50.46 -25.90 -10.49
CA GLY A 163 50.05 -27.28 -10.23
C GLY A 163 48.68 -27.37 -9.51
N PHE A 164 47.88 -26.30 -9.50
CA PHE A 164 46.53 -26.33 -8.99
C PHE A 164 45.57 -26.86 -10.07
N GLU A 165 44.81 -27.88 -9.72
CA GLU A 165 43.72 -28.43 -10.49
C GLU A 165 42.40 -28.05 -9.79
N CYS A 166 41.46 -27.46 -10.52
CA CYS A 166 40.18 -27.06 -9.97
C CYS A 166 39.27 -28.29 -9.79
N SER A 167 38.81 -28.55 -8.58
CA SER A 167 37.95 -29.71 -8.26
C SER A 167 36.55 -29.68 -8.90
N ILE A 168 36.16 -28.58 -9.56
CA ILE A 168 34.85 -28.42 -10.24
C ILE A 168 34.98 -28.68 -11.75
N CYS A 169 35.93 -28.03 -12.43
CA CYS A 169 36.11 -28.13 -13.87
C CYS A 169 37.31 -29.00 -14.30
N TYR A 170 38.11 -29.45 -13.33
CA TYR A 170 39.32 -30.28 -13.54
C TYR A 170 40.35 -29.63 -14.47
N ASP A 171 40.37 -28.31 -14.55
CA ASP A 171 41.30 -27.53 -15.35
C ASP A 171 42.56 -27.23 -14.53
N ASP A 172 43.73 -27.57 -15.09
CA ASP A 172 45.07 -27.41 -14.51
C ASP A 172 45.92 -26.33 -15.24
N SER A 173 45.34 -25.55 -16.12
CA SER A 173 45.97 -24.58 -17.02
C SER A 173 46.63 -23.36 -16.36
N ASN A 174 46.95 -23.42 -15.06
CA ASN A 174 47.55 -22.33 -14.26
C ASN A 174 46.77 -21.00 -14.30
N GLN A 175 45.46 -21.09 -14.29
CA GLN A 175 44.56 -19.96 -14.27
C GLN A 175 44.51 -19.24 -12.91
N GLU A 176 43.83 -18.09 -12.87
CA GLU A 176 43.59 -17.36 -11.62
C GLU A 176 42.63 -18.15 -10.74
N THR A 177 42.97 -18.25 -9.48
CA THR A 177 42.20 -18.97 -8.45
C THR A 177 41.84 -18.04 -7.30
N LEU A 178 40.75 -18.34 -6.63
CA LEU A 178 40.28 -17.65 -5.44
C LEU A 178 40.11 -18.65 -4.30
N ALA A 179 40.49 -18.24 -3.09
CA ALA A 179 40.13 -18.90 -1.85
C ALA A 179 39.55 -17.87 -0.89
N LEU A 180 38.47 -18.23 -0.19
CA LEU A 180 37.93 -17.45 0.93
C LEU A 180 38.74 -17.75 2.22
N SER A 181 38.28 -17.24 3.36
CA SER A 181 38.89 -17.49 4.68
C SER A 181 38.93 -18.98 5.06
N CYS A 182 38.09 -19.81 4.48
CA CYS A 182 38.05 -21.27 4.68
C CYS A 182 39.12 -22.03 3.89
N ASP A 183 39.97 -21.36 3.11
CA ASP A 183 41.00 -21.94 2.23
C ASP A 183 40.49 -22.91 1.14
N HIS A 184 39.18 -23.11 0.98
CA HIS A 184 38.62 -23.81 -0.17
C HIS A 184 38.93 -23.00 -1.43
N ARG A 185 39.71 -23.61 -2.34
CA ARG A 185 40.23 -22.93 -3.53
C ARG A 185 39.58 -23.46 -4.79
N PHE A 186 39.14 -22.54 -5.65
CA PHE A 186 38.55 -22.84 -6.95
C PHE A 186 39.07 -21.87 -8.01
N CYS A 187 38.96 -22.21 -9.28
CA CYS A 187 39.30 -21.29 -10.34
C CYS A 187 38.34 -20.11 -10.43
N LYS A 188 38.82 -18.98 -10.93
CA LYS A 188 38.01 -17.76 -11.09
C LYS A 188 36.75 -17.98 -11.92
N ALA A 189 36.85 -18.79 -12.99
CA ALA A 189 35.74 -19.07 -13.88
C ALA A 189 34.59 -19.82 -13.17
N CYS A 190 34.90 -20.87 -12.40
CA CYS A 190 33.88 -21.59 -11.61
C CYS A 190 33.28 -20.72 -10.54
N TYR A 191 34.08 -19.91 -9.83
CA TYR A 191 33.55 -18.95 -8.84
C TYR A 191 32.64 -17.89 -9.47
N PHE A 192 33.03 -17.34 -10.62
CA PHE A 192 32.23 -16.39 -11.38
C PHE A 192 30.89 -17.00 -11.76
N THR A 193 30.90 -18.18 -12.42
CA THR A 193 29.64 -18.84 -12.83
C THR A 193 28.72 -19.12 -11.64
N TYR A 194 29.28 -19.60 -10.53
CA TYR A 194 28.50 -19.87 -9.31
C TYR A 194 27.87 -18.60 -8.72
N VAL A 195 28.67 -17.53 -8.55
CA VAL A 195 28.18 -16.26 -7.99
C VAL A 195 27.12 -15.63 -8.91
N MET A 196 27.36 -15.70 -10.24
CA MET A 196 26.40 -15.22 -11.24
C MET A 196 25.06 -15.95 -11.16
N ALA A 197 25.08 -17.29 -11.07
CA ALA A 197 23.87 -18.10 -10.94
C ALA A 197 23.12 -17.75 -9.64
N LYS A 198 23.83 -17.64 -8.51
CA LYS A 198 23.22 -17.24 -7.23
C LYS A 198 22.55 -15.87 -7.27
N ILE A 199 23.19 -14.89 -7.91
CA ILE A 199 22.66 -13.51 -7.98
C ILE A 199 21.57 -13.38 -9.04
N ASN A 200 21.78 -13.90 -10.25
CA ASN A 200 20.91 -13.64 -11.40
C ASN A 200 19.74 -14.61 -11.50
N ASP A 201 19.97 -15.90 -11.21
CA ASP A 201 18.95 -16.95 -11.37
C ASP A 201 18.17 -17.18 -10.08
N GLU A 202 18.89 -17.27 -8.93
CA GLU A 202 18.27 -17.52 -7.64
C GLU A 202 17.86 -16.23 -6.88
N GLY A 203 18.41 -15.05 -7.27
CA GLY A 203 18.16 -13.78 -6.57
C GLY A 203 18.77 -13.73 -5.16
N GLU A 204 19.76 -14.58 -4.87
CA GLU A 204 20.40 -14.63 -3.56
C GLU A 204 21.43 -13.50 -3.41
N SER A 205 21.41 -12.81 -2.27
CA SER A 205 22.38 -11.76 -1.95
C SER A 205 22.79 -11.75 -0.48
N ARG A 206 21.92 -12.31 0.38
CA ARG A 206 22.11 -12.25 1.83
C ARG A 206 23.18 -13.22 2.29
N ARG A 207 23.23 -14.42 1.70
CA ARG A 207 23.98 -15.55 2.24
C ARG A 207 24.57 -16.46 1.16
N ILE A 208 25.29 -15.89 0.20
CA ILE A 208 26.03 -16.69 -0.78
C ILE A 208 27.20 -17.39 -0.05
N GLN A 209 27.18 -18.72 0.03
CA GLN A 209 28.16 -19.51 0.74
C GLN A 209 29.32 -19.93 -0.17
N CYS A 210 30.43 -20.38 0.43
CA CYS A 210 31.51 -21.00 -0.29
C CYS A 210 31.06 -22.29 -1.02
N MET A 211 31.64 -22.57 -2.17
CA MET A 211 31.36 -23.80 -2.95
C MET A 211 31.94 -25.10 -2.33
N GLY A 212 32.73 -25.01 -1.26
CA GLY A 212 33.27 -26.19 -0.58
C GLY A 212 32.15 -26.97 0.12
N ASN A 213 32.25 -28.30 0.12
CA ASN A 213 31.30 -29.15 0.80
C ASN A 213 31.23 -28.80 2.29
N ASP A 214 30.00 -28.69 2.84
CA ASP A 214 29.72 -28.38 4.24
C ASP A 214 30.37 -27.08 4.77
N CYS A 215 30.67 -26.13 3.87
CA CYS A 215 31.31 -24.88 4.20
C CYS A 215 30.27 -23.74 4.35
N ASN A 216 30.20 -23.17 5.54
CA ASN A 216 29.28 -22.08 5.87
C ASN A 216 29.86 -20.66 5.65
N VAL A 217 31.13 -20.56 5.19
CA VAL A 217 31.76 -19.24 4.97
C VAL A 217 31.04 -18.45 3.89
N ILE A 218 30.76 -17.21 4.18
CA ILE A 218 29.99 -16.31 3.30
C ILE A 218 30.93 -15.61 2.31
N VAL A 219 30.49 -15.50 1.07
CA VAL A 219 31.08 -14.65 0.03
C VAL A 219 30.72 -13.20 0.35
N ASP A 220 31.70 -12.40 0.77
CA ASP A 220 31.46 -10.97 1.09
C ASP A 220 31.34 -10.11 -0.17
N GLU A 221 30.87 -8.88 -0.01
CA GLU A 221 30.68 -7.93 -1.11
C GLU A 221 31.96 -7.66 -1.88
N ARG A 222 33.09 -7.59 -1.18
CA ARG A 222 34.42 -7.40 -1.80
C ARG A 222 34.80 -8.55 -2.71
N THR A 223 34.43 -9.76 -2.33
CA THR A 223 34.67 -10.94 -3.19
C THR A 223 33.77 -10.90 -4.42
N VAL A 224 32.53 -10.47 -4.27
CA VAL A 224 31.62 -10.25 -5.41
C VAL A 224 32.18 -9.17 -6.34
N GLU A 225 32.71 -8.07 -5.83
CA GLU A 225 33.37 -7.00 -6.62
C GLU A 225 34.61 -7.51 -7.41
N LEU A 226 35.34 -8.48 -6.87
CA LEU A 226 36.50 -9.08 -7.56
C LEU A 226 36.10 -10.04 -8.70
N LEU A 227 34.90 -10.58 -8.65
CA LEU A 227 34.41 -11.62 -9.55
C LEU A 227 33.42 -11.11 -10.58
N ALA A 228 32.41 -10.36 -10.14
CA ALA A 228 31.26 -9.97 -10.94
C ALA A 228 31.59 -8.86 -11.95
N ASP A 229 30.85 -8.83 -13.04
CA ASP A 229 30.76 -7.69 -13.93
C ASP A 229 29.90 -6.55 -13.32
N ASP A 230 29.94 -5.39 -13.95
CA ASP A 230 29.23 -4.19 -13.45
C ASP A 230 27.72 -4.40 -13.33
N ASP A 231 27.10 -5.12 -14.26
CA ASP A 231 25.65 -5.36 -14.29
C ASP A 231 25.24 -6.30 -13.14
N THR A 232 25.98 -7.40 -12.94
CA THR A 232 25.74 -8.32 -11.83
C THR A 232 26.01 -7.67 -10.48
N LEU A 233 27.05 -6.85 -10.38
CA LEU A 233 27.35 -6.10 -9.16
C LEU A 233 26.22 -5.10 -8.84
N ALA A 234 25.71 -4.39 -9.85
CA ALA A 234 24.56 -3.49 -9.69
C ALA A 234 23.32 -4.26 -9.22
N ARG A 235 23.04 -5.44 -9.81
CA ARG A 235 21.94 -6.31 -9.39
C ARG A 235 22.14 -6.83 -7.96
N TYR A 236 23.34 -7.27 -7.60
CA TYR A 236 23.66 -7.70 -6.22
C TYR A 236 23.38 -6.60 -5.20
N ARG A 237 23.82 -5.38 -5.48
CA ARG A 237 23.57 -4.22 -4.61
C ARG A 237 22.08 -3.85 -4.53
N SER A 238 21.35 -3.98 -5.62
CA SER A 238 19.89 -3.80 -5.61
C SER A 238 19.20 -4.84 -4.74
N LEU A 239 19.61 -6.11 -4.81
CA LEU A 239 19.10 -7.18 -3.95
C LEU A 239 19.45 -6.96 -2.47
N LEU A 240 20.65 -6.44 -2.16
CA LEU A 240 21.00 -6.06 -0.78
C LEU A 240 20.11 -4.94 -0.23
N ASN A 241 19.84 -3.91 -1.03
CA ASN A 241 18.90 -2.86 -0.65
C ASN A 241 17.49 -3.43 -0.41
N ARG A 242 17.07 -4.38 -1.27
CA ARG A 242 15.76 -5.02 -1.12
C ARG A 242 15.65 -5.80 0.20
N THR A 243 16.65 -6.62 0.50
CA THR A 243 16.68 -7.37 1.77
C THR A 243 16.75 -6.46 2.99
N TYR A 244 17.43 -5.32 2.89
CA TYR A 244 17.47 -4.32 3.96
C TYR A 244 16.10 -3.72 4.26
N VAL A 245 15.35 -3.35 3.22
CA VAL A 245 13.99 -2.81 3.36
C VAL A 245 13.03 -3.88 3.88
N ASP A 246 13.12 -5.11 3.36
CA ASP A 246 12.24 -6.22 3.76
C ASP A 246 12.46 -6.65 5.22
N ASP A 247 13.70 -6.54 5.73
CA ASP A 247 14.05 -6.85 7.13
C ASP A 247 13.66 -5.75 8.13
N ASN A 248 13.38 -4.54 7.65
CA ASN A 248 13.08 -3.39 8.50
C ASN A 248 11.59 -3.05 8.47
N ASN A 249 10.91 -3.29 9.59
CA ASN A 249 9.47 -3.02 9.72
C ASN A 249 9.08 -1.53 9.55
N GLN A 250 10.06 -0.62 9.64
CA GLN A 250 9.86 0.82 9.47
C GLN A 250 10.08 1.27 8.01
N LEU A 251 10.50 0.35 7.12
CA LEU A 251 10.74 0.61 5.72
C LEU A 251 9.78 -0.20 4.84
N ARG A 252 9.34 0.39 3.74
CA ARG A 252 8.60 -0.29 2.68
C ARG A 252 8.93 0.31 1.32
N TRP A 253 8.95 -0.52 0.29
CA TRP A 253 9.04 -0.05 -1.09
C TRP A 253 7.78 0.69 -1.50
N CYS A 254 7.93 1.70 -2.35
CA CYS A 254 6.81 2.31 -3.03
C CYS A 254 6.11 1.26 -3.93
N PRO A 255 4.78 1.06 -3.82
CA PRO A 255 4.08 0.06 -4.62
C PRO A 255 3.85 0.47 -6.09
N ALA A 256 4.26 1.68 -6.49
CA ALA A 256 4.14 2.12 -7.88
C ALA A 256 5.06 1.30 -8.80
N PRO A 257 4.61 0.92 -10.00
CA PRO A 257 5.44 0.20 -10.96
C PRO A 257 6.68 1.01 -11.33
N ASN A 258 7.83 0.36 -11.40
CA ASN A 258 9.12 0.94 -11.75
C ASN A 258 9.58 2.09 -10.82
N CYS A 259 9.22 2.04 -9.55
CA CYS A 259 9.66 3.00 -8.55
C CYS A 259 10.67 2.35 -7.59
N ASP A 260 11.90 2.92 -7.51
CA ASP A 260 13.01 2.41 -6.69
C ASP A 260 13.18 3.17 -5.36
N TYR A 261 12.16 3.91 -4.94
CA TYR A 261 12.17 4.62 -3.66
C TYR A 261 11.59 3.75 -2.55
N ALA A 262 12.25 3.76 -1.40
CA ALA A 262 11.70 3.23 -0.16
C ALA A 262 11.11 4.37 0.68
N ILE A 263 10.15 4.03 1.53
CA ILE A 263 9.50 4.97 2.43
C ILE A 263 9.74 4.48 3.86
N GLU A 264 10.24 5.36 4.71
CA GLU A 264 10.38 5.15 6.15
C GLU A 264 9.22 5.80 6.89
N CYS A 265 8.54 5.03 7.73
CA CYS A 265 7.45 5.53 8.56
C CYS A 265 7.37 4.77 9.89
N ASN A 266 7.31 5.53 11.00
CA ASN A 266 7.31 4.98 12.36
C ASN A 266 5.87 4.74 12.86
N VAL A 267 5.14 3.81 12.22
CA VAL A 267 3.78 3.45 12.64
C VAL A 267 3.75 2.00 13.10
N THR A 268 3.30 1.78 14.32
CA THR A 268 3.17 0.44 14.89
C THR A 268 1.89 -0.26 14.40
N PRO A 269 1.86 -1.61 14.35
CA PRO A 269 0.64 -2.35 13.97
C PRO A 269 -0.60 -1.99 14.80
N ARG A 270 -0.43 -1.65 16.08
CA ARG A 270 -1.55 -1.24 16.95
C ARG A 270 -2.14 0.10 16.56
N GLN A 271 -1.32 1.02 16.06
CA GLN A 271 -1.79 2.33 15.61
C GLN A 271 -2.61 2.25 14.32
N LEU A 272 -2.47 1.18 13.51
CA LEU A 272 -3.25 1.00 12.28
C LEU A 272 -4.76 0.83 12.50
N ASN A 273 -5.18 0.67 13.76
CA ASN A 273 -6.59 0.62 14.15
C ASN A 273 -7.24 2.01 14.25
N CYS A 274 -6.45 3.07 14.39
CA CYS A 274 -6.92 4.45 14.53
C CYS A 274 -6.19 5.44 13.63
N VAL A 275 -4.98 5.11 13.15
CA VAL A 275 -4.17 5.95 12.25
C VAL A 275 -4.14 5.35 10.86
N ILE A 276 -4.31 6.19 9.85
CA ILE A 276 -4.19 5.81 8.44
C ILE A 276 -2.91 6.45 7.90
N PRO A 277 -1.79 5.70 7.87
CA PRO A 277 -0.50 6.26 7.48
C PRO A 277 -0.41 6.41 5.97
N THR A 278 -1.09 7.42 5.42
CA THR A 278 -1.00 7.76 4.00
C THR A 278 0.31 8.51 3.76
N VAL A 279 1.11 7.99 2.85
CA VAL A 279 2.43 8.50 2.48
C VAL A 279 2.47 8.81 0.99
N GLU A 280 3.24 9.83 0.62
CA GLU A 280 3.45 10.23 -0.77
C GLU A 280 4.92 9.99 -1.14
N CYS A 281 5.13 9.19 -2.18
CA CYS A 281 6.46 8.90 -2.69
C CYS A 281 6.99 10.04 -3.57
N ALA A 282 8.30 10.09 -3.81
CA ALA A 282 8.93 11.03 -4.75
C ALA A 282 8.39 10.90 -6.20
N CYS A 283 7.83 9.73 -6.57
CA CYS A 283 7.12 9.52 -7.84
C CYS A 283 5.67 10.03 -7.84
N SER A 284 5.25 10.77 -6.80
CA SER A 284 3.88 11.27 -6.57
C SER A 284 2.82 10.18 -6.37
N HIS A 285 3.23 8.92 -6.17
CA HIS A 285 2.30 7.86 -5.81
C HIS A 285 1.91 7.94 -4.34
N MET A 286 0.60 7.96 -4.07
CA MET A 286 0.05 7.96 -2.72
C MET A 286 -0.40 6.56 -2.33
N SER A 287 0.08 6.05 -1.20
CA SER A 287 -0.29 4.74 -0.67
C SER A 287 -0.35 4.74 0.85
N CYS A 288 -0.95 3.70 1.40
CA CYS A 288 -0.94 3.47 2.84
C CYS A 288 0.30 2.68 3.23
N PHE A 289 1.14 3.24 4.08
CA PHE A 289 2.30 2.54 4.60
C PHE A 289 1.93 1.26 5.39
N GLY A 290 0.76 1.24 6.05
CA GLY A 290 0.31 0.12 6.88
C GLY A 290 -0.03 -1.14 6.09
N CYS A 291 -0.82 -1.03 5.01
CA CYS A 291 -1.31 -2.19 4.24
C CYS A 291 -0.78 -2.26 2.80
N GLY A 292 -0.11 -1.22 2.29
CA GLY A 292 0.38 -1.17 0.91
C GLY A 292 -0.67 -0.78 -0.14
N GLU A 293 -1.93 -0.70 0.24
CA GLU A 293 -3.02 -0.28 -0.65
C GLU A 293 -2.92 1.21 -1.02
N ALA A 294 -3.56 1.60 -2.12
CA ALA A 294 -3.73 3.00 -2.47
C ALA A 294 -4.41 3.79 -1.33
N ASP A 295 -4.39 5.13 -1.39
CA ASP A 295 -5.05 5.98 -0.38
C ASP A 295 -6.49 5.54 -0.13
N HIS A 296 -6.77 5.16 1.09
CA HIS A 296 -8.07 4.65 1.53
C HIS A 296 -8.67 5.45 2.70
N ARG A 297 -8.25 6.70 2.87
CA ARG A 297 -8.86 7.58 3.86
C ARG A 297 -10.35 7.81 3.55
N PRO A 298 -11.21 7.81 4.56
CA PRO A 298 -10.96 7.77 6.01
C PRO A 298 -11.02 6.37 6.63
N CYS A 299 -10.96 5.29 5.86
CA CYS A 299 -11.13 3.92 6.32
C CYS A 299 -9.80 3.35 6.89
N VAL A 300 -9.82 2.78 8.10
CA VAL A 300 -8.63 2.17 8.71
C VAL A 300 -8.29 0.83 8.07
N CYS A 301 -7.00 0.44 8.08
CA CYS A 301 -6.49 -0.76 7.41
C CYS A 301 -7.28 -2.06 7.72
N PRO A 302 -7.68 -2.38 8.96
CA PRO A 302 -8.47 -3.60 9.23
C PRO A 302 -9.81 -3.62 8.50
N ILE A 303 -10.49 -2.49 8.38
CA ILE A 303 -11.75 -2.36 7.65
C ILE A 303 -11.53 -2.53 6.15
N VAL A 304 -10.49 -1.91 5.60
CA VAL A 304 -10.10 -2.05 4.19
C VAL A 304 -9.87 -3.52 3.84
N LYS A 305 -9.06 -4.24 4.63
CA LYS A 305 -8.77 -5.66 4.42
C LYS A 305 -10.05 -6.51 4.44
N ARG A 306 -10.95 -6.27 5.41
CA ARG A 306 -12.24 -6.99 5.48
C ARG A 306 -13.15 -6.68 4.29
N TRP A 307 -13.20 -5.41 3.86
CA TRP A 307 -14.02 -4.99 2.72
C TRP A 307 -13.52 -5.62 1.42
N LEU A 308 -12.23 -5.54 1.14
CA LEU A 308 -11.63 -6.12 -0.05
C LEU A 308 -11.79 -7.64 -0.09
N LYS A 309 -11.60 -8.33 1.05
CA LYS A 309 -11.87 -9.77 1.14
C LYS A 309 -13.34 -10.07 0.84
N LYS A 310 -14.27 -9.32 1.45
CA LYS A 310 -15.70 -9.51 1.19
C LYS A 310 -16.07 -9.28 -0.28
N CYS A 311 -15.48 -8.28 -0.93
CA CYS A 311 -15.69 -8.04 -2.36
C CYS A 311 -15.13 -9.17 -3.23
N ALA A 312 -14.02 -9.81 -2.82
CA ALA A 312 -13.45 -10.96 -3.52
C ALA A 312 -14.29 -12.22 -3.35
N ASP A 313 -14.74 -12.50 -2.13
CA ASP A 313 -15.58 -13.67 -1.80
C ASP A 313 -16.95 -13.61 -2.53
N ASP A 314 -17.51 -12.42 -2.71
CA ASP A 314 -18.79 -12.18 -3.40
C ASP A 314 -18.62 -11.87 -4.91
N SER A 315 -17.52 -12.29 -5.54
CA SER A 315 -17.14 -11.91 -6.92
C SER A 315 -18.16 -12.27 -7.99
N GLU A 316 -18.90 -13.37 -7.86
CA GLU A 316 -19.96 -13.76 -8.80
C GLU A 316 -21.12 -12.74 -8.81
N THR A 317 -21.49 -12.23 -7.64
CA THR A 317 -22.48 -11.16 -7.50
C THR A 317 -21.94 -9.84 -8.08
N SER A 318 -20.62 -9.60 -7.96
CA SER A 318 -19.94 -8.42 -8.50
C SER A 318 -19.92 -8.37 -10.02
N ASN A 319 -19.77 -9.50 -10.71
CA ASN A 319 -19.77 -9.55 -12.18
C ASN A 319 -21.11 -9.11 -12.79
N TRP A 320 -22.21 -9.41 -12.11
CA TRP A 320 -23.54 -8.94 -12.55
C TRP A 320 -23.69 -7.40 -12.40
N ILE A 321 -23.03 -6.80 -11.41
CA ILE A 321 -23.15 -5.37 -11.09
C ILE A 321 -22.19 -4.51 -11.94
N GLN A 322 -21.11 -5.06 -12.44
CA GLN A 322 -20.09 -4.35 -13.25
C GLN A 322 -20.53 -4.08 -14.70
N ALA A 323 -21.74 -4.47 -15.11
CA ALA A 323 -22.25 -4.08 -16.41
C ALA A 323 -22.26 -2.54 -16.50
N ASN A 324 -21.39 -1.98 -17.35
CA ASN A 324 -21.30 -0.54 -17.63
C ASN A 324 -22.56 0.04 -18.27
N THR A 325 -23.56 -0.79 -18.48
CA THR A 325 -24.81 -0.46 -19.16
C THR A 325 -25.99 -0.71 -18.23
N LYS A 326 -26.95 0.22 -18.22
CA LYS A 326 -28.25 0.10 -17.53
C LYS A 326 -29.37 0.46 -18.48
N GLU A 327 -30.57 -0.05 -18.23
CA GLU A 327 -31.73 0.29 -19.02
C GLU A 327 -32.43 1.55 -18.47
N CYS A 328 -32.85 2.44 -19.39
CA CYS A 328 -33.65 3.60 -19.04
C CYS A 328 -34.96 3.18 -18.37
N THR A 329 -35.25 3.70 -17.20
CA THR A 329 -36.47 3.38 -16.43
C THR A 329 -37.77 3.81 -17.12
N LYS A 330 -37.69 4.70 -18.13
CA LYS A 330 -38.84 5.21 -18.86
C LYS A 330 -39.09 4.55 -20.22
N CYS A 331 -38.00 4.22 -20.98
CA CYS A 331 -38.13 3.71 -22.34
C CYS A 331 -37.35 2.41 -22.61
N ASN A 332 -36.74 1.83 -21.58
CA ASN A 332 -35.97 0.57 -21.61
C ASN A 332 -34.83 0.52 -22.64
N SER A 333 -34.38 1.69 -23.14
CA SER A 333 -33.18 1.74 -23.99
C SER A 333 -31.93 1.56 -23.14
N THR A 334 -30.99 0.79 -23.63
CA THR A 334 -29.68 0.58 -22.98
C THR A 334 -28.89 1.89 -22.98
N ILE A 335 -28.34 2.25 -21.83
CA ILE A 335 -27.55 3.45 -21.59
C ILE A 335 -26.21 3.01 -21.02
N GLU A 336 -25.14 3.52 -21.60
CA GLU A 336 -23.78 3.32 -21.12
C GLU A 336 -23.32 4.56 -20.34
N LYS A 337 -22.59 4.33 -19.22
CA LYS A 337 -21.97 5.40 -18.45
C LYS A 337 -20.64 5.78 -19.11
N ASN A 338 -20.57 6.98 -19.67
CA ASN A 338 -19.42 7.51 -20.40
C ASN A 338 -18.82 8.78 -19.75
N GLY A 339 -19.19 9.09 -18.52
CA GLY A 339 -18.67 10.20 -17.69
C GLY A 339 -18.67 9.85 -16.21
N GLY A 340 -18.01 10.68 -15.39
CA GLY A 340 -17.94 10.49 -13.94
C GLY A 340 -19.25 10.84 -13.22
N CYS A 341 -20.04 11.76 -13.78
CA CYS A 341 -21.28 12.28 -13.20
C CYS A 341 -22.37 11.19 -13.07
N ASN A 342 -23.16 11.24 -11.98
CA ASN A 342 -24.32 10.36 -11.77
C ASN A 342 -25.60 10.92 -12.37
N HIS A 343 -25.62 12.18 -12.80
CA HIS A 343 -26.75 12.76 -13.55
C HIS A 343 -26.71 12.23 -14.98
N MET A 344 -27.70 11.46 -15.36
CA MET A 344 -27.79 10.82 -16.66
C MET A 344 -29.04 11.29 -17.42
N THR A 345 -28.86 11.59 -18.72
CA THR A 345 -29.95 11.93 -19.62
C THR A 345 -30.07 10.87 -20.69
N CYS A 346 -31.23 10.24 -20.81
CA CYS A 346 -31.49 9.25 -21.85
C CYS A 346 -31.55 9.93 -23.23
N LYS A 347 -30.63 9.58 -24.14
CA LYS A 347 -30.60 10.14 -25.51
C LYS A 347 -31.88 9.93 -26.29
N ARG A 348 -32.65 8.83 -26.01
CA ARG A 348 -33.86 8.47 -26.73
C ARG A 348 -35.09 9.22 -26.24
N CYS A 349 -35.31 9.34 -24.93
CA CYS A 349 -36.54 9.90 -24.38
C CYS A 349 -36.31 11.15 -23.53
N GLN A 350 -35.10 11.66 -23.44
CA GLN A 350 -34.70 12.85 -22.69
C GLN A 350 -35.06 12.78 -21.19
N TRP A 351 -35.23 11.54 -20.65
CA TRP A 351 -35.47 11.31 -19.24
C TRP A 351 -34.19 11.51 -18.45
N GLU A 352 -34.26 12.33 -17.40
CA GLU A 352 -33.14 12.61 -16.49
C GLU A 352 -33.29 11.76 -15.24
N PHE A 353 -32.24 11.03 -14.89
CA PHE A 353 -32.22 10.09 -13.79
C PHE A 353 -30.84 9.96 -13.15
N CYS A 354 -30.79 9.44 -11.91
CA CYS A 354 -29.56 9.13 -11.23
C CYS A 354 -29.05 7.74 -11.62
N TRP A 355 -27.79 7.64 -12.04
CA TRP A 355 -27.15 6.36 -12.37
C TRP A 355 -27.12 5.35 -11.21
N VAL A 356 -27.01 5.83 -9.96
CA VAL A 356 -26.87 4.97 -8.77
C VAL A 356 -28.21 4.36 -8.36
N CYS A 357 -29.23 5.19 -8.14
CA CYS A 357 -30.54 4.75 -7.63
C CYS A 357 -31.59 4.52 -8.72
N MET A 358 -31.32 4.91 -9.97
CA MET A 358 -32.24 4.84 -11.13
C MET A 358 -33.52 5.68 -10.95
N GLY A 359 -33.61 6.51 -9.89
CA GLY A 359 -34.73 7.42 -9.65
C GLY A 359 -34.62 8.72 -10.47
N PRO A 360 -35.71 9.51 -10.56
CA PRO A 360 -35.71 10.79 -11.28
C PRO A 360 -34.68 11.75 -10.70
N TRP A 361 -33.98 12.48 -11.57
CA TRP A 361 -32.96 13.44 -11.14
C TRP A 361 -33.58 14.65 -10.41
N SER A 362 -34.79 15.04 -10.77
CA SER A 362 -35.54 16.12 -10.11
C SER A 362 -35.70 15.97 -8.60
N ASP A 363 -35.66 14.72 -8.11
CA ASP A 363 -35.82 14.45 -6.68
C ASP A 363 -34.49 14.62 -5.93
N HIS A 364 -33.36 14.58 -6.65
CA HIS A 364 -32.02 14.74 -6.06
C HIS A 364 -31.77 16.22 -5.74
N GLY A 365 -31.13 16.47 -4.59
CA GLY A 365 -30.89 17.83 -4.10
C GLY A 365 -32.07 18.44 -3.34
N THR A 366 -33.19 17.72 -3.21
CA THR A 366 -34.23 18.10 -2.28
C THR A 366 -33.90 17.66 -0.86
N ALA A 367 -34.34 18.40 0.14
CA ALA A 367 -34.05 18.10 1.55
C ALA A 367 -34.55 16.72 2.02
N TRP A 368 -35.44 16.10 1.26
CA TRP A 368 -36.13 14.85 1.60
C TRP A 368 -35.59 13.63 0.89
N TYR A 369 -34.79 13.79 -0.16
CA TYR A 369 -34.31 12.68 -0.96
C TYR A 369 -32.82 12.46 -0.81
N ASN A 370 -32.46 11.41 -0.13
CA ASN A 370 -31.07 11.01 0.04
C ASN A 370 -30.86 9.56 -0.44
N CYS A 371 -30.49 9.39 -1.71
CA CYS A 371 -30.25 8.07 -2.27
C CYS A 371 -28.94 7.42 -1.75
N ALA A 372 -28.08 8.18 -1.09
CA ALA A 372 -26.84 7.68 -0.50
C ALA A 372 -27.10 6.86 0.78
N ARG A 373 -28.17 7.17 1.52
CA ARG A 373 -28.51 6.52 2.80
C ARG A 373 -29.22 5.19 2.58
N PHE A 374 -28.84 4.19 3.37
CA PHE A 374 -29.54 2.92 3.42
C PHE A 374 -30.69 2.96 4.41
N GLU A 375 -31.94 2.81 3.91
CA GLU A 375 -33.13 2.69 4.74
C GLU A 375 -33.48 1.21 4.96
N GLU A 376 -33.42 0.74 6.20
CA GLU A 376 -34.02 -0.53 6.58
C GLU A 376 -35.54 -0.35 6.65
N LYS A 377 -36.23 -0.75 5.60
CA LYS A 377 -37.68 -0.90 5.68
C LYS A 377 -37.96 -2.10 6.60
N GLY A 378 -38.31 -1.80 7.85
CA GLY A 378 -38.68 -2.82 8.82
C GLY A 378 -39.96 -3.52 8.36
N GLU A 379 -39.84 -4.68 7.75
CA GLU A 379 -40.95 -5.62 7.62
C GLU A 379 -41.20 -6.19 9.02
N LYS A 380 -42.17 -5.64 9.68
CA LYS A 380 -42.74 -6.20 10.93
C LYS A 380 -43.46 -7.50 10.56
N GLY A 381 -42.79 -8.62 10.64
CA GLY A 381 -43.37 -9.95 10.44
C GLY A 381 -42.32 -11.04 10.35
N ILE A 382 -42.52 -12.09 11.08
CA ILE A 382 -41.82 -13.38 11.18
C ILE A 382 -40.40 -13.36 10.58
N GLU A 383 -39.41 -13.23 11.46
CA GLU A 383 -37.97 -13.26 11.12
C GLU A 383 -37.55 -14.67 10.69
N ASP A 384 -37.82 -15.03 9.45
CA ASP A 384 -37.26 -16.23 8.84
C ASP A 384 -35.78 -16.00 8.47
N VAL A 385 -34.93 -17.03 8.56
CA VAL A 385 -33.51 -16.99 8.20
C VAL A 385 -33.29 -16.45 6.79
N GLN A 386 -34.21 -16.75 5.87
CA GLN A 386 -34.17 -16.25 4.50
C GLN A 386 -34.38 -14.73 4.40
N SER A 387 -35.25 -14.15 5.24
CA SER A 387 -35.50 -12.70 5.24
C SER A 387 -34.29 -11.94 5.77
N LYS A 388 -33.61 -12.46 6.80
CA LYS A 388 -32.35 -11.90 7.33
C LYS A 388 -31.23 -11.96 6.29
N SER A 389 -31.08 -13.07 5.57
CA SER A 389 -30.10 -13.23 4.50
C SER A 389 -30.34 -12.23 3.36
N ARG A 390 -31.60 -12.07 2.91
CA ARG A 390 -31.97 -11.09 1.88
C ARG A 390 -31.73 -9.65 2.32
N ALA A 391 -32.04 -9.31 3.57
CA ALA A 391 -31.80 -7.97 4.13
C ALA A 391 -30.28 -7.67 4.20
N SER A 392 -29.47 -8.65 4.63
CA SER A 392 -28.01 -8.53 4.64
C SER A 392 -27.43 -8.34 3.25
N LEU A 393 -27.88 -9.13 2.26
CA LEU A 393 -27.47 -8.99 0.87
C LEU A 393 -27.87 -7.61 0.31
N LYS A 394 -29.11 -7.16 0.57
CA LYS A 394 -29.59 -5.84 0.14
C LYS A 394 -28.74 -4.71 0.72
N ARG A 395 -28.37 -4.81 2.00
CA ARG A 395 -27.47 -3.86 2.66
C ARG A 395 -26.09 -3.87 1.98
N TYR A 396 -25.49 -5.05 1.76
CA TYR A 396 -24.21 -5.18 1.09
C TYR A 396 -24.24 -4.54 -0.31
N LEU A 397 -25.23 -4.91 -1.14
CA LEU A 397 -25.38 -4.39 -2.50
C LEU A 397 -25.55 -2.87 -2.53
N HIS A 398 -26.25 -2.28 -1.55
CA HIS A 398 -26.39 -0.83 -1.46
C HIS A 398 -25.04 -0.12 -1.31
N TYR A 399 -24.19 -0.57 -0.39
CA TYR A 399 -22.87 0.03 -0.16
C TYR A 399 -21.86 -0.34 -1.25
N TYR A 400 -21.89 -1.58 -1.72
CA TYR A 400 -21.02 -2.05 -2.80
C TYR A 400 -21.25 -1.29 -4.10
N ASN A 401 -22.51 -1.09 -4.51
CA ASN A 401 -22.83 -0.35 -5.74
C ASN A 401 -22.29 1.08 -5.71
N ARG A 402 -22.31 1.73 -4.56
CA ARG A 402 -21.77 3.09 -4.41
C ARG A 402 -20.24 3.09 -4.42
N TYR A 403 -19.65 2.18 -3.70
CA TYR A 403 -18.20 1.96 -3.72
C TYR A 403 -17.69 1.72 -5.16
N ALA A 404 -18.29 0.79 -5.87
CA ALA A 404 -17.93 0.42 -7.24
C ALA A 404 -18.20 1.57 -8.24
N ASN A 405 -19.29 2.32 -8.04
CA ASN A 405 -19.59 3.48 -8.87
C ASN A 405 -18.52 4.58 -8.76
N HIS A 406 -18.05 4.89 -7.55
CA HIS A 406 -16.97 5.86 -7.37
C HIS A 406 -15.66 5.32 -7.97
N GLU A 407 -15.36 4.02 -7.83
CA GLU A 407 -14.19 3.41 -8.45
C GLU A 407 -14.23 3.49 -9.98
N GLN A 408 -15.39 3.22 -10.59
CA GLN A 408 -15.60 3.38 -12.02
C GLN A 408 -15.45 4.85 -12.45
N SER A 409 -16.03 5.78 -11.69
CA SER A 409 -15.91 7.21 -11.99
C SER A 409 -14.46 7.69 -11.94
N ILE A 410 -13.65 7.24 -10.97
CA ILE A 410 -12.21 7.54 -10.91
C ILE A 410 -11.47 7.03 -12.17
N LYS A 411 -11.84 5.85 -12.69
CA LYS A 411 -11.25 5.33 -13.93
C LYS A 411 -11.61 6.22 -15.14
N LEU A 412 -12.87 6.66 -15.22
CA LEU A 412 -13.34 7.54 -16.29
C LEU A 412 -12.77 8.96 -16.20
N GLU A 413 -12.40 9.43 -15.01
CA GLU A 413 -11.77 10.75 -14.80
C GLU A 413 -10.36 10.84 -15.38
N LYS A 414 -9.66 9.73 -15.61
CA LYS A 414 -8.40 9.72 -16.37
C LYS A 414 -8.61 10.19 -17.81
N GLU A 415 -9.70 9.76 -18.42
CA GLU A 415 -10.08 10.21 -19.76
C GLU A 415 -10.61 11.65 -19.73
N LEU A 416 -11.30 12.02 -18.65
CA LEU A 416 -11.76 13.40 -18.44
C LEU A 416 -10.57 14.35 -18.30
N ALA A 417 -9.48 13.96 -17.64
CA ALA A 417 -8.27 14.75 -17.54
C ALA A 417 -7.70 15.08 -18.94
N LEU A 418 -7.58 14.07 -19.83
CA LEU A 418 -7.11 14.26 -21.21
C LEU A 418 -8.05 15.17 -22.02
N ARG A 419 -9.37 15.02 -21.85
CA ARG A 419 -10.36 15.90 -22.48
C ARG A 419 -10.28 17.33 -21.94
N THR A 420 -9.97 17.47 -20.67
CA THR A 420 -9.82 18.76 -20.00
C THR A 420 -8.59 19.51 -20.47
N GLU A 421 -7.47 18.81 -20.72
CA GLU A 421 -6.28 19.42 -21.34
C GLU A 421 -6.61 20.03 -22.71
N LYS A 422 -7.27 19.28 -23.60
CA LYS A 422 -7.73 19.82 -24.89
C LYS A 422 -8.64 21.02 -24.71
N LYS A 423 -9.56 20.95 -23.77
CA LYS A 423 -10.48 22.05 -23.45
C LYS A 423 -9.74 23.30 -22.94
N MET A 424 -8.65 23.12 -22.19
CA MET A 424 -7.79 24.22 -21.75
C MET A 424 -7.06 24.87 -22.93
N ASP A 425 -6.58 24.08 -23.89
CA ASP A 425 -5.95 24.58 -25.12
C ASP A 425 -6.96 25.38 -25.97
N GLU A 426 -8.17 24.85 -26.19
CA GLU A 426 -9.27 25.54 -26.86
C GLU A 426 -9.62 26.88 -26.17
N MET A 427 -9.65 26.92 -24.83
CA MET A 427 -9.90 28.15 -24.09
C MET A 427 -8.80 29.20 -24.30
N GLN A 428 -7.53 28.78 -24.43
CA GLN A 428 -6.42 29.69 -24.74
C GLN A 428 -6.50 30.23 -26.17
N GLU A 429 -6.91 29.43 -27.14
CA GLU A 429 -7.04 29.84 -28.53
C GLU A 429 -8.19 30.83 -28.72
N HIS A 430 -9.31 30.64 -28.02
CA HIS A 430 -10.54 31.42 -28.18
C HIS A 430 -10.73 32.51 -27.12
N SER A 431 -9.77 32.73 -26.22
CA SER A 431 -9.86 33.75 -25.18
C SER A 431 -8.51 34.42 -24.91
N THR A 432 -8.54 35.54 -24.19
CA THR A 432 -7.32 36.25 -23.74
C THR A 432 -6.71 35.67 -22.47
N LEU A 433 -7.17 34.50 -22.02
CA LEU A 433 -6.73 33.85 -20.79
C LEU A 433 -5.33 33.29 -20.94
N SER A 434 -4.50 33.52 -19.94
CA SER A 434 -3.18 32.91 -19.83
C SER A 434 -3.27 31.43 -19.41
N TRP A 435 -2.20 30.65 -19.67
CA TRP A 435 -2.08 29.25 -19.22
C TRP A 435 -2.39 29.06 -17.73
N ILE A 436 -1.96 29.98 -16.89
CA ILE A 436 -2.22 29.93 -15.44
C ILE A 436 -3.71 30.08 -15.13
N GLU A 437 -4.41 30.88 -15.91
CA GLU A 437 -5.84 31.16 -15.70
C GLU A 437 -6.75 30.02 -16.13
N VAL A 438 -6.37 29.18 -17.07
CA VAL A 438 -7.16 28.01 -17.49
C VAL A 438 -6.91 26.78 -16.62
N GLN A 439 -5.86 26.75 -15.79
CA GLN A 439 -5.55 25.64 -14.89
C GLN A 439 -6.60 25.33 -13.82
N PHE A 440 -7.63 26.17 -13.65
CA PHE A 440 -8.72 25.88 -12.73
C PHE A 440 -9.44 24.56 -13.06
N LEU A 441 -9.51 24.20 -14.35
CA LEU A 441 -10.12 22.94 -14.78
C LEU A 441 -9.28 21.73 -14.34
N ALA A 442 -7.97 21.76 -14.52
CA ALA A 442 -7.08 20.69 -14.08
C ALA A 442 -7.15 20.49 -12.56
N LYS A 443 -7.17 21.60 -11.80
CA LYS A 443 -7.35 21.57 -10.34
C LYS A 443 -8.71 20.99 -9.95
N ALA A 444 -9.77 21.29 -10.68
CA ALA A 444 -11.10 20.74 -10.43
C ALA A 444 -11.13 19.22 -10.66
N VAL A 445 -10.53 18.71 -11.74
CA VAL A 445 -10.44 17.27 -12.01
C VAL A 445 -9.62 16.56 -10.92
N GLN A 446 -8.50 17.14 -10.50
CA GLN A 446 -7.69 16.57 -9.42
C GLN A 446 -8.48 16.47 -8.10
N GLU A 447 -9.23 17.51 -7.75
CA GLU A 447 -10.04 17.49 -6.53
C GLU A 447 -11.25 16.55 -6.64
N LEU A 448 -11.83 16.39 -7.85
CA LEU A 448 -12.85 15.37 -8.12
C LEU A 448 -12.33 13.96 -7.84
N THR A 449 -11.20 13.60 -8.43
CA THR A 449 -10.58 12.27 -8.23
C THR A 449 -10.28 12.01 -6.76
N ARG A 450 -9.75 13.01 -6.04
CA ARG A 450 -9.49 12.94 -4.61
C ARG A 450 -10.77 12.73 -3.81
N ALA A 451 -11.79 13.53 -4.07
CA ALA A 451 -13.07 13.45 -3.36
C ALA A 451 -13.80 12.13 -3.60
N ARG A 452 -13.77 11.60 -4.84
CA ARG A 452 -14.33 10.29 -5.16
C ARG A 452 -13.57 9.14 -4.48
N THR A 453 -12.25 9.26 -4.33
CA THR A 453 -11.46 8.29 -3.57
C THR A 453 -11.90 8.27 -2.10
N ILE A 454 -12.11 9.43 -1.50
CA ILE A 454 -12.62 9.54 -0.13
C ILE A 454 -14.03 8.93 -0.03
N LEU A 455 -14.96 9.34 -0.91
CA LEU A 455 -16.34 8.83 -0.92
C LEU A 455 -16.41 7.31 -1.09
N LYS A 456 -15.63 6.75 -1.99
CA LYS A 456 -15.50 5.29 -2.17
C LYS A 456 -15.30 4.60 -0.81
N TRP A 457 -14.33 5.04 -0.03
CA TRP A 457 -13.99 4.41 1.23
C TRP A 457 -14.94 4.75 2.39
N THR A 458 -15.64 5.88 2.32
CA THR A 458 -16.70 6.16 3.30
C THR A 458 -17.83 5.15 3.20
N TYR A 459 -18.20 4.66 2.02
CA TYR A 459 -19.21 3.62 1.85
C TYR A 459 -18.77 2.28 2.41
N ALA A 460 -17.49 1.90 2.22
CA ALA A 460 -16.92 0.72 2.86
C ALA A 460 -16.95 0.81 4.39
N MET A 461 -16.62 1.98 4.95
CA MET A 461 -16.66 2.22 6.39
C MET A 461 -18.10 2.15 6.94
N THR A 462 -19.05 2.83 6.29
CA THR A 462 -20.45 2.90 6.74
C THR A 462 -21.11 1.51 6.77
N PHE A 463 -20.74 0.60 5.87
CA PHE A 463 -21.24 -0.77 5.88
C PHE A 463 -20.98 -1.48 7.22
N TYR A 464 -19.83 -1.21 7.85
CA TYR A 464 -19.44 -1.82 9.12
C TYR A 464 -19.85 -1.01 10.36
N LEU A 465 -20.31 0.22 10.22
CA LEU A 465 -20.76 1.04 11.35
C LEU A 465 -22.14 0.60 11.85
N ALA A 466 -22.29 0.59 13.17
CA ALA A 466 -23.59 0.42 13.83
C ALA A 466 -24.41 1.71 13.66
N LYS A 467 -25.73 1.58 13.52
CA LYS A 467 -26.64 2.73 13.41
C LYS A 467 -26.78 3.46 14.74
N ASN A 468 -26.32 4.69 14.77
CA ASN A 468 -26.46 5.62 15.90
C ASN A 468 -26.38 7.07 15.39
N ASN A 469 -26.51 8.05 16.28
CA ASN A 469 -26.47 9.47 15.91
C ASN A 469 -25.14 9.88 15.26
N GLN A 470 -24.00 9.29 15.66
CA GLN A 470 -22.69 9.61 15.09
C GLN A 470 -22.60 9.10 13.65
N THR A 471 -23.08 7.88 13.41
CA THR A 471 -23.17 7.32 12.06
C THR A 471 -24.08 8.15 11.17
N GLN A 472 -25.19 8.65 11.71
CA GLN A 472 -26.09 9.52 10.95
C GLN A 472 -25.43 10.85 10.57
N MET A 473 -24.70 11.49 11.48
CA MET A 473 -23.94 12.71 11.17
C MET A 473 -22.85 12.44 10.12
N PHE A 474 -22.21 11.29 10.19
CA PHE A 474 -21.23 10.87 9.18
C PHE A 474 -21.88 10.70 7.80
N GLU A 475 -23.04 10.03 7.72
CA GLU A 475 -23.80 9.87 6.48
C GLU A 475 -24.31 11.21 5.93
N ASP A 476 -24.66 12.17 6.79
CA ASP A 476 -25.04 13.53 6.37
C ASP A 476 -23.85 14.27 5.73
N ASN A 477 -22.67 14.19 6.34
CA ASN A 477 -21.44 14.76 5.78
C ASN A 477 -21.02 14.05 4.47
N GLN A 478 -21.20 12.73 4.38
CA GLN A 478 -20.96 11.95 3.17
C GLN A 478 -21.88 12.40 2.02
N ASN A 479 -23.19 12.53 2.31
CA ASN A 479 -24.19 12.98 1.33
C ASN A 479 -23.91 14.40 0.81
N ASP A 480 -23.56 15.33 1.70
CA ASP A 480 -23.22 16.70 1.31
C ASP A 480 -21.96 16.74 0.42
N LEU A 481 -20.93 15.94 0.74
CA LEU A 481 -19.77 15.81 -0.12
C LEU A 481 -20.14 15.20 -1.49
N GLU A 482 -21.00 14.18 -1.52
CA GLU A 482 -21.43 13.55 -2.76
C GLU A 482 -22.17 14.53 -3.68
N GLN A 483 -23.11 15.31 -3.15
CA GLN A 483 -23.81 16.35 -3.91
C GLN A 483 -22.86 17.43 -4.44
N ALA A 484 -21.87 17.83 -3.62
CA ALA A 484 -20.87 18.79 -4.03
C ALA A 484 -19.99 18.26 -5.19
N VAL A 485 -19.61 16.99 -5.13
CA VAL A 485 -18.81 16.29 -6.15
C VAL A 485 -19.58 16.17 -7.46
N GLU A 486 -20.85 15.76 -7.41
CA GLU A 486 -21.68 15.66 -8.61
C GLU A 486 -21.88 17.03 -9.28
N SER A 487 -22.13 18.08 -8.48
CA SER A 487 -22.23 19.45 -9.00
C SER A 487 -20.92 19.96 -9.63
N LEU A 488 -19.75 19.58 -9.08
CA LEU A 488 -18.47 19.93 -9.66
C LEU A 488 -18.20 19.14 -10.95
N ALA A 489 -18.54 17.85 -10.98
CA ALA A 489 -18.39 17.00 -12.16
C ALA A 489 -19.21 17.54 -13.33
N GLU A 490 -20.46 17.95 -13.08
CA GLU A 490 -21.33 18.58 -14.09
C GLU A 490 -20.70 19.84 -14.66
N LEU A 491 -20.12 20.72 -13.82
CA LEU A 491 -19.45 21.94 -14.29
C LEU A 491 -18.22 21.66 -15.18
N VAL A 492 -17.43 20.64 -14.83
CA VAL A 492 -16.22 20.27 -15.60
C VAL A 492 -16.60 19.63 -16.94
N GLU A 493 -17.65 18.82 -16.97
CA GLU A 493 -18.13 18.14 -18.19
C GLU A 493 -18.93 19.06 -19.12
N ARG A 494 -19.40 20.22 -18.64
CA ARG A 494 -20.19 21.19 -19.43
C ARG A 494 -19.41 21.67 -20.64
N PRO A 495 -20.04 21.75 -21.86
CA PRO A 495 -19.39 22.28 -23.06
C PRO A 495 -18.97 23.75 -22.88
N LEU A 496 -17.93 24.16 -23.61
CA LEU A 496 -17.47 25.55 -23.60
C LEU A 496 -18.42 26.44 -24.42
N GLU A 497 -18.83 27.54 -23.80
CA GLU A 497 -19.53 28.64 -24.45
C GLU A 497 -18.66 29.89 -24.23
N GLU A 498 -18.17 30.49 -25.32
CA GLU A 498 -17.16 31.58 -25.29
C GLU A 498 -17.61 32.78 -24.42
N ASP A 499 -18.88 33.13 -24.48
CA ASP A 499 -19.49 34.23 -23.70
C ASP A 499 -19.63 33.93 -22.22
N LYS A 500 -19.53 32.65 -21.80
CA LYS A 500 -19.72 32.20 -20.42
C LYS A 500 -18.44 31.68 -19.73
N ILE A 501 -17.28 31.79 -20.38
CA ILE A 501 -16.01 31.26 -19.83
C ILE A 501 -15.71 31.87 -18.44
N ALA A 502 -15.85 33.17 -18.26
CA ALA A 502 -15.61 33.84 -16.99
C ALA A 502 -16.54 33.35 -15.87
N GLN A 503 -17.82 33.12 -16.20
CA GLN A 503 -18.79 32.58 -15.27
C GLN A 503 -18.48 31.11 -14.93
N LEU A 504 -18.14 30.27 -15.91
CA LEU A 504 -17.74 28.89 -15.71
C LEU A 504 -16.51 28.79 -14.80
N ARG A 505 -15.50 29.64 -15.04
CA ARG A 505 -14.29 29.71 -14.20
C ARG A 505 -14.64 30.02 -12.74
N GLN A 506 -15.48 31.03 -12.49
CA GLN A 506 -15.87 31.41 -11.15
C GLN A 506 -16.64 30.26 -10.48
N GLN A 507 -17.65 29.71 -11.13
CA GLN A 507 -18.47 28.63 -10.58
C GLN A 507 -17.64 27.37 -10.28
N THR A 508 -16.76 26.98 -11.21
CA THR A 508 -15.89 25.81 -11.04
C THR A 508 -14.91 26.02 -9.91
N THR A 509 -14.30 27.20 -9.82
CA THR A 509 -13.35 27.54 -8.75
C THR A 509 -14.02 27.50 -7.38
N ASP A 510 -15.16 28.16 -7.24
CA ASP A 510 -15.92 28.20 -5.98
C ASP A 510 -16.35 26.78 -5.54
N ARG A 511 -16.83 25.98 -6.50
CA ARG A 511 -17.24 24.61 -6.22
C ARG A 511 -16.05 23.71 -5.87
N THR A 512 -14.90 23.89 -6.52
CA THR A 512 -13.66 23.17 -6.19
C THR A 512 -13.21 23.46 -4.76
N VAL A 513 -13.21 24.72 -4.36
CA VAL A 513 -12.89 25.12 -2.98
C VAL A 513 -13.88 24.54 -1.98
N TYR A 514 -15.18 24.52 -2.32
CA TYR A 514 -16.20 23.92 -1.46
C TYR A 514 -15.97 22.41 -1.29
N VAL A 515 -15.75 21.66 -2.38
CA VAL A 515 -15.47 20.21 -2.35
C VAL A 515 -14.23 19.94 -1.50
N ALA A 516 -13.14 20.67 -1.71
CA ALA A 516 -11.91 20.53 -0.91
C ALA A 516 -12.15 20.76 0.58
N LYS A 517 -12.98 21.77 0.94
CA LYS A 517 -13.35 22.05 2.32
C LYS A 517 -14.20 20.92 2.92
N ARG A 518 -15.16 20.37 2.17
CA ARG A 518 -16.00 19.24 2.64
C ARG A 518 -15.20 17.96 2.82
N CYS A 519 -14.29 17.64 1.89
CA CYS A 519 -13.32 16.55 2.06
C CYS A 519 -12.53 16.70 3.37
N LYS A 520 -12.00 17.89 3.62
CA LYS A 520 -11.23 18.17 4.82
C LYS A 520 -12.08 17.97 6.09
N VAL A 521 -13.29 18.54 6.14
CA VAL A 521 -14.20 18.41 7.30
C VAL A 521 -14.52 16.94 7.58
N LEU A 522 -14.88 16.16 6.54
CA LEU A 522 -15.20 14.75 6.67
C LEU A 522 -14.01 13.95 7.20
N LEU A 523 -12.81 14.17 6.63
CA LEU A 523 -11.60 13.48 7.07
C LEU A 523 -11.23 13.83 8.51
N GLU A 524 -11.23 15.12 8.88
CA GLU A 524 -10.86 15.58 10.22
C GLU A 524 -11.86 15.07 11.29
N ASP A 525 -13.16 15.09 10.99
CA ASP A 525 -14.17 14.58 11.92
C ASP A 525 -14.06 13.06 12.09
N THR A 526 -13.81 12.33 10.99
CA THR A 526 -13.66 10.87 11.07
C THR A 526 -12.42 10.47 11.86
N LEU A 527 -11.28 11.12 11.61
CA LEU A 527 -10.03 10.86 12.34
C LEU A 527 -10.18 11.18 13.83
N ARG A 528 -10.80 12.32 14.16
CA ARG A 528 -11.12 12.67 15.54
C ARG A 528 -12.04 11.62 16.18
N GLY A 529 -12.98 11.06 15.43
CA GLY A 529 -13.85 9.98 15.88
C GLY A 529 -13.11 8.68 16.21
N TYR A 530 -11.98 8.39 15.57
CA TYR A 530 -11.10 7.29 15.97
C TYR A 530 -10.37 7.60 17.28
N ASP A 531 -9.82 8.81 17.42
CA ASP A 531 -9.11 9.23 18.65
C ASP A 531 -10.05 9.25 19.88
N GLU A 532 -11.29 9.68 19.67
CA GLU A 532 -12.33 9.73 20.71
C GLU A 532 -13.08 8.40 20.89
N GLN A 533 -12.77 7.36 20.12
CA GLN A 533 -13.44 6.06 20.12
C GLN A 533 -14.97 6.17 19.90
N ARG A 534 -15.41 7.13 19.10
CA ARG A 534 -16.84 7.39 18.80
C ARG A 534 -17.46 6.32 17.89
N TRP A 535 -16.65 5.63 17.09
CA TRP A 535 -17.14 4.68 16.09
C TRP A 535 -17.51 3.35 16.73
N ILE A 536 -18.78 2.99 16.66
CA ILE A 536 -19.30 1.69 17.11
C ILE A 536 -19.48 0.83 15.85
N TRP A 537 -18.88 -0.36 15.87
CA TRP A 537 -18.95 -1.31 14.75
C TRP A 537 -20.15 -2.25 14.92
N ALA A 538 -20.85 -2.56 13.80
CA ALA A 538 -22.01 -3.45 13.81
C ALA A 538 -21.65 -4.91 14.19
N ASP A 539 -20.50 -5.38 13.72
CA ASP A 539 -19.93 -6.66 14.12
C ASP A 539 -18.74 -6.41 15.06
N PRO A 540 -18.46 -7.30 16.01
CA PRO A 540 -17.27 -7.19 16.86
C PRO A 540 -16.03 -7.31 15.98
N ILE A 541 -15.56 -6.17 15.51
CA ILE A 541 -14.30 -6.06 14.80
C ILE A 541 -13.23 -6.03 15.88
N LYS A 542 -12.42 -7.10 15.99
CA LYS A 542 -11.16 -7.01 16.72
C LYS A 542 -10.27 -6.06 15.92
N LEU A 543 -10.31 -4.79 16.29
CA LEU A 543 -9.37 -3.77 15.80
C LEU A 543 -8.02 -3.95 16.47
#